data_0b3dc5b3afa093e72c2d212f1ffcc399
#
_entry.id   0b3dc5b3afa093e72c2d212f1ffcc399
#
_cell.length_a   1.000
_cell.length_b   1.000
_cell.length_c   1.000
_cell.angle_alpha   90.00
_cell.angle_beta   90.00
_cell.angle_gamma   90.00
#
_symmetry.space_group_name_H-M   'P 1'
#
loop_
_entity.id
_entity.type
_entity.pdbx_description
1 polymer ?
#
loop_
_entity_poly.entity_id
_entity_poly.type
_entity_poly.pdbx_seq_one_letter_code
_entity_poly.pdbx_strand_id
1 'polypeptide(L)'
;MDFRWPPPPDGRPDRYRPPVTRGPQTGRPTLPAPPTEQIATPHGVELEWSTTGEGPPTTVFAHGLGGSIADTRPLGSAVAGRKVFFHFRGHGRSASPGGRWTYADLARDLRAVADLSGATRALGVSLGGGALARLLADHPTRFERAVFFLPAVLDEPRPAAAEQRLTALLEAIEDGDAATIADVLALEAPAQLRNTPAVWAFLRQRLDQLMHHGLAEGLASLPAEVAIEDRQSLAAVTAPALVIGCRGDDLHPATVAEQLAAALPNAALHIYDRPGVVWTQRADLRERISGFLNH
;
A
#
# COMPACT_ATOMS: atom_id res chain seq x y z
N MET A 1 -6.73 -14.19 -19.77
CA MET A 1 -6.87 -15.56 -19.25
C MET A 1 -7.97 -15.56 -18.22
N ASP A 2 -9.00 -16.39 -18.40
CA ASP A 2 -10.04 -16.53 -17.37
C ASP A 2 -9.45 -17.31 -16.19
N PHE A 3 -9.14 -16.61 -15.13
CA PHE A 3 -8.68 -17.23 -13.90
C PHE A 3 -9.82 -18.08 -13.32
N ARG A 4 -9.63 -19.39 -13.30
CA ARG A 4 -10.51 -20.32 -12.57
C ARG A 4 -9.81 -20.67 -11.27
N TRP A 5 -10.48 -20.43 -10.14
CA TRP A 5 -10.04 -20.91 -8.85
C TRP A 5 -9.75 -22.41 -8.93
N PRO A 6 -8.56 -22.88 -8.52
CA PRO A 6 -8.35 -24.31 -8.35
C PRO A 6 -9.38 -24.85 -7.33
N PRO A 7 -9.96 -26.02 -7.55
CA PRO A 7 -10.80 -26.64 -6.53
C PRO A 7 -9.96 -26.86 -5.27
N PRO A 8 -10.54 -26.63 -4.06
CA PRO A 8 -9.83 -26.87 -2.82
C PRO A 8 -9.33 -28.31 -2.77
N PRO A 9 -8.08 -28.55 -2.32
CA PRO A 9 -7.46 -29.88 -2.35
C PRO A 9 -8.16 -30.92 -1.48
N ASP A 10 -9.04 -30.51 -0.60
CA ASP A 10 -9.74 -31.35 0.40
C ASP A 10 -11.24 -31.56 0.10
N GLY A 11 -11.72 -31.20 -1.09
CA GLY A 11 -13.12 -31.39 -1.48
C GLY A 11 -14.14 -30.54 -0.70
N ARG A 12 -13.68 -29.58 0.13
CA ARG A 12 -14.56 -28.66 0.83
C ARG A 12 -15.23 -27.70 -0.18
N PRO A 13 -16.45 -27.21 0.11
CA PRO A 13 -17.05 -26.20 -0.75
C PRO A 13 -16.13 -25.00 -0.86
N ASP A 14 -15.88 -24.57 -2.09
CA ASP A 14 -15.02 -23.44 -2.43
C ASP A 14 -15.48 -22.20 -1.66
N ARG A 15 -14.78 -21.85 -0.58
CA ARG A 15 -15.09 -20.72 0.31
C ARG A 15 -15.03 -19.39 -0.43
N TYR A 16 -14.39 -19.38 -1.59
CA TYR A 16 -14.10 -18.18 -2.37
C TYR A 16 -14.92 -18.13 -3.67
N ARG A 17 -15.85 -19.03 -3.86
CA ARG A 17 -16.81 -18.95 -4.96
C ARG A 17 -17.87 -17.91 -4.62
N PRO A 18 -18.00 -16.83 -5.41
CA PRO A 18 -19.09 -15.89 -5.18
C PRO A 18 -20.41 -16.64 -5.26
N PRO A 19 -21.37 -16.37 -4.36
CA PRO A 19 -22.70 -16.97 -4.47
C PRO A 19 -23.24 -16.66 -5.86
N VAL A 20 -23.70 -17.70 -6.58
CA VAL A 20 -24.32 -17.54 -7.91
C VAL A 20 -25.64 -16.82 -7.69
N THR A 21 -25.64 -15.52 -7.65
CA THR A 21 -26.86 -14.72 -7.68
C THR A 21 -27.39 -14.76 -9.11
N ARG A 22 -28.40 -15.61 -9.34
CA ARG A 22 -29.24 -15.56 -10.54
C ARG A 22 -30.12 -14.31 -10.45
N GLY A 23 -29.55 -13.16 -10.77
CA GLY A 23 -30.25 -11.89 -10.95
C GLY A 23 -29.59 -11.14 -12.10
N PRO A 24 -30.32 -10.25 -12.82
CA PRO A 24 -29.70 -9.46 -13.86
C PRO A 24 -28.58 -8.65 -13.23
N GLN A 25 -27.35 -8.92 -13.65
CA GLN A 25 -26.20 -8.10 -13.33
C GLN A 25 -26.44 -6.73 -13.99
N THR A 26 -27.10 -5.82 -13.28
CA THR A 26 -26.97 -4.41 -13.57
C THR A 26 -25.56 -4.02 -13.13
N GLY A 27 -24.59 -4.37 -13.99
CA GLY A 27 -23.21 -3.98 -13.80
C GLY A 27 -23.17 -2.46 -13.71
N ARG A 28 -22.83 -1.92 -12.54
CA ARG A 28 -22.29 -0.56 -12.49
C ARG A 28 -21.16 -0.52 -13.52
N PRO A 29 -21.18 0.42 -14.47
CA PRO A 29 -20.07 0.53 -15.40
C PRO A 29 -18.80 0.66 -14.58
N THR A 30 -17.92 -0.31 -14.68
CA THR A 30 -16.57 -0.21 -14.14
C THR A 30 -15.92 0.92 -14.93
N LEU A 31 -15.62 2.02 -14.26
CA LEU A 31 -14.84 3.08 -14.89
C LEU A 31 -13.56 2.46 -15.44
N PRO A 32 -13.22 2.73 -16.71
CA PRO A 32 -12.01 2.18 -17.29
C PRO A 32 -10.81 2.55 -16.39
N ALA A 33 -9.87 1.63 -16.27
CA ALA A 33 -8.61 1.91 -15.59
C ALA A 33 -7.99 3.18 -16.22
N PRO A 34 -7.43 4.09 -15.42
CA PRO A 34 -6.78 5.27 -15.99
C PRO A 34 -5.62 4.85 -16.86
N PRO A 35 -5.30 5.62 -17.90
CA PRO A 35 -4.10 5.38 -18.68
C PRO A 35 -2.89 5.43 -17.77
N THR A 36 -1.97 4.51 -18.00
CA THR A 36 -0.68 4.43 -17.31
C THR A 36 0.44 4.57 -18.32
N GLU A 37 1.57 5.11 -17.87
CA GLU A 37 2.79 5.31 -18.66
C GLU A 37 3.96 4.64 -17.94
N GLN A 38 4.99 4.25 -18.71
CA GLN A 38 6.28 3.80 -18.18
C GLN A 38 7.22 5.00 -18.06
N ILE A 39 7.90 5.09 -16.94
CA ILE A 39 8.93 6.10 -16.68
C ILE A 39 10.26 5.43 -16.38
N ALA A 40 11.32 5.91 -17.01
CA ALA A 40 12.69 5.53 -16.68
C ALA A 40 13.17 6.32 -15.47
N THR A 41 13.65 5.63 -14.44
CA THR A 41 14.23 6.29 -13.27
C THR A 41 15.74 6.47 -13.39
N PRO A 42 16.34 7.43 -12.70
CA PRO A 42 17.79 7.66 -12.71
C PRO A 42 18.62 6.46 -12.23
N HIS A 43 18.02 5.54 -11.47
CA HIS A 43 18.67 4.34 -10.95
C HIS A 43 18.36 3.08 -11.81
N GLY A 44 17.82 3.27 -13.02
CA GLY A 44 17.70 2.21 -14.03
C GLY A 44 16.51 1.27 -13.86
N VAL A 45 15.55 1.57 -13.00
CA VAL A 45 14.30 0.81 -12.84
C VAL A 45 13.19 1.53 -13.60
N GLU A 46 12.52 0.83 -14.52
CA GLU A 46 11.31 1.34 -15.19
C GLU A 46 10.11 1.18 -14.24
N LEU A 47 9.37 2.27 -14.02
CA LEU A 47 8.19 2.27 -13.16
C LEU A 47 6.96 2.66 -13.95
N GLU A 48 5.83 2.02 -13.63
CA GLU A 48 4.51 2.38 -14.15
C GLU A 48 3.88 3.45 -13.27
N TRP A 49 3.39 4.52 -13.88
CA TRP A 49 2.65 5.55 -13.18
C TRP A 49 1.37 5.99 -13.90
N SER A 50 0.52 6.69 -13.18
CA SER A 50 -0.70 7.35 -13.70
C SER A 50 -0.85 8.70 -13.03
N THR A 51 -1.30 9.69 -13.78
CA THR A 51 -1.55 11.04 -13.26
C THR A 51 -3.00 11.45 -13.43
N THR A 52 -3.54 12.18 -12.46
CA THR A 52 -4.90 12.75 -12.52
C THR A 52 -4.92 14.15 -11.89
N GLY A 53 -5.85 14.99 -12.33
CA GLY A 53 -5.90 16.41 -11.91
C GLY A 53 -4.79 17.23 -12.54
N GLU A 54 -4.82 18.53 -12.32
CA GLU A 54 -3.91 19.50 -12.93
C GLU A 54 -3.49 20.56 -11.90
N GLY A 55 -2.37 21.21 -12.19
CA GLY A 55 -1.85 22.31 -11.38
C GLY A 55 -1.25 21.89 -10.03
N PRO A 56 -0.63 22.83 -9.34
CA PRO A 56 -0.07 22.61 -8.01
C PRO A 56 -1.17 22.57 -6.93
N PRO A 57 -0.90 21.94 -5.78
CA PRO A 57 0.29 21.14 -5.49
C PRO A 57 0.25 19.77 -6.18
N THR A 58 1.41 19.15 -6.37
CA THR A 58 1.50 17.76 -6.84
C THR A 58 1.70 16.83 -5.65
N THR A 59 0.86 15.80 -5.54
CA THR A 59 0.94 14.78 -4.48
C THR A 59 1.25 13.41 -5.08
N VAL A 60 2.27 12.72 -4.57
CA VAL A 60 2.58 11.34 -4.92
C VAL A 60 1.95 10.37 -3.92
N PHE A 61 1.42 9.25 -4.43
CA PHE A 61 0.76 8.20 -3.64
C PHE A 61 1.49 6.88 -3.81
N ALA A 62 2.04 6.36 -2.71
CA ALA A 62 2.80 5.11 -2.64
C ALA A 62 1.94 4.02 -1.99
N HIS A 63 1.73 2.90 -2.68
CA HIS A 63 0.88 1.80 -2.23
C HIS A 63 1.58 0.86 -1.24
N GLY A 64 0.82 -0.04 -0.61
CA GLY A 64 1.32 -1.13 0.24
C GLY A 64 1.75 -2.36 -0.55
N LEU A 65 2.23 -3.39 0.15
CA LEU A 65 2.59 -4.69 -0.43
C LEU A 65 1.42 -5.28 -1.23
N GLY A 66 1.71 -5.76 -2.43
CA GLY A 66 0.70 -6.27 -3.36
C GLY A 66 -0.37 -5.24 -3.72
N GLY A 67 -0.15 -3.97 -3.39
CA GLY A 67 -1.03 -2.86 -3.72
C GLY A 67 -0.86 -2.38 -5.16
N SER A 68 -1.66 -1.36 -5.49
CA SER A 68 -1.70 -0.83 -6.84
C SER A 68 -2.10 0.64 -6.90
N ILE A 69 -2.00 1.20 -8.09
CA ILE A 69 -2.60 2.48 -8.44
C ILE A 69 -4.10 2.51 -8.08
N ALA A 70 -4.83 1.41 -8.31
CA ALA A 70 -6.25 1.34 -8.01
C ALA A 70 -6.57 1.43 -6.51
N ASP A 71 -5.68 0.96 -5.64
CA ASP A 71 -5.86 1.01 -4.18
C ASP A 71 -5.63 2.41 -3.61
N THR A 72 -4.70 3.16 -4.18
CA THR A 72 -4.34 4.50 -3.70
C THR A 72 -5.18 5.63 -4.31
N ARG A 73 -5.73 5.45 -5.51
CA ARG A 73 -6.58 6.46 -6.17
C ARG A 73 -7.78 6.91 -5.33
N PRO A 74 -8.52 6.04 -4.63
CA PRO A 74 -9.61 6.47 -3.76
C PRO A 74 -9.15 7.41 -2.64
N LEU A 75 -7.93 7.23 -2.10
CA LEU A 75 -7.35 8.09 -1.07
C LEU A 75 -7.07 9.51 -1.58
N GLY A 76 -6.72 9.64 -2.88
CA GLY A 76 -6.48 10.91 -3.55
C GLY A 76 -7.72 11.57 -4.14
N SER A 77 -8.92 10.96 -4.05
CA SER A 77 -10.10 11.39 -4.81
C SER A 77 -10.61 12.81 -4.49
N ALA A 78 -10.32 13.33 -3.29
CA ALA A 78 -10.68 14.68 -2.87
C ALA A 78 -9.44 15.58 -2.65
N VAL A 79 -8.25 15.10 -2.99
CA VAL A 79 -7.01 15.88 -2.92
C VAL A 79 -6.93 16.81 -4.12
N ALA A 80 -6.66 18.08 -3.86
CA ALA A 80 -6.52 19.13 -4.88
C ALA A 80 -5.22 18.98 -5.68
N GLY A 81 -5.16 19.63 -6.83
CA GLY A 81 -3.98 19.66 -7.67
C GLY A 81 -3.73 18.36 -8.42
N ARG A 82 -2.49 18.19 -8.89
CA ARG A 82 -2.04 17.01 -9.63
C ARG A 82 -1.75 15.86 -8.67
N LYS A 83 -2.24 14.69 -8.99
CA LYS A 83 -2.02 13.45 -8.23
C LYS A 83 -1.25 12.46 -9.08
N VAL A 84 -0.22 11.86 -8.50
CA VAL A 84 0.65 10.88 -9.15
C VAL A 84 0.57 9.59 -8.37
N PHE A 85 0.11 8.55 -9.03
CA PHE A 85 0.02 7.20 -8.52
C PHE A 85 1.00 6.34 -9.29
N PHE A 86 1.71 5.45 -8.64
CA PHE A 86 2.69 4.59 -9.32
C PHE A 86 2.71 3.20 -8.73
N HIS A 87 3.27 2.26 -9.45
CA HIS A 87 3.61 0.95 -8.93
C HIS A 87 5.10 0.93 -8.56
N PHE A 88 5.39 0.47 -7.35
CA PHE A 88 6.75 0.13 -6.96
C PHE A 88 7.31 -0.97 -7.86
N ARG A 89 8.64 -1.13 -7.88
CA ARG A 89 9.29 -2.28 -8.50
C ARG A 89 8.58 -3.58 -8.13
N GLY A 90 8.49 -4.53 -9.07
CA GLY A 90 7.81 -5.81 -8.89
C GLY A 90 6.28 -5.76 -8.86
N HIS A 91 5.65 -4.59 -8.96
CA HIS A 91 4.20 -4.44 -8.96
C HIS A 91 3.70 -3.88 -10.29
N GLY A 92 2.48 -4.29 -10.68
CA GLY A 92 1.86 -3.84 -11.91
C GLY A 92 2.73 -4.12 -13.13
N ARG A 93 2.99 -3.10 -13.95
CA ARG A 93 3.90 -3.19 -15.09
C ARG A 93 5.28 -2.55 -14.82
N SER A 94 5.57 -2.20 -13.56
CA SER A 94 6.91 -1.78 -13.17
C SER A 94 7.89 -2.94 -13.31
N ALA A 95 9.14 -2.62 -13.64
CA ALA A 95 10.20 -3.61 -13.72
C ALA A 95 10.39 -4.36 -12.39
N SER A 96 10.81 -5.62 -12.51
CA SER A 96 11.17 -6.48 -11.38
C SER A 96 12.67 -6.78 -11.42
N PRO A 97 13.53 -5.87 -10.91
CA PRO A 97 14.97 -6.11 -10.89
C PRO A 97 15.28 -7.36 -10.06
N GLY A 98 16.22 -8.19 -10.53
CA GLY A 98 16.67 -9.36 -9.76
C GLY A 98 17.28 -8.99 -8.41
N GLY A 99 17.32 -9.97 -7.50
CA GLY A 99 17.84 -9.83 -6.15
C GLY A 99 16.82 -9.27 -5.15
N ARG A 100 17.26 -9.14 -3.91
CA ARG A 100 16.41 -8.65 -2.80
C ARG A 100 16.31 -7.14 -2.79
N TRP A 101 15.13 -6.62 -2.48
CA TRP A 101 14.86 -5.19 -2.38
C TRP A 101 14.66 -4.81 -0.92
N THR A 102 15.16 -3.63 -0.59
CA THR A 102 15.10 -3.04 0.75
C THR A 102 14.17 -1.83 0.79
N TYR A 103 13.86 -1.32 1.97
CA TYR A 103 13.17 -0.02 2.10
C TYR A 103 13.96 1.12 1.46
N ALA A 104 15.29 1.04 1.41
CA ALA A 104 16.11 2.02 0.69
C ALA A 104 15.89 1.98 -0.83
N ASP A 105 15.65 0.80 -1.40
CA ASP A 105 15.32 0.63 -2.81
C ASP A 105 13.93 1.22 -3.12
N LEU A 106 12.94 0.93 -2.28
CA LEU A 106 11.59 1.47 -2.41
C LEU A 106 11.56 2.99 -2.20
N ALA A 107 12.38 3.51 -1.29
CA ALA A 107 12.54 4.95 -1.09
C ALA A 107 13.17 5.63 -2.33
N ARG A 108 14.10 4.97 -3.01
CA ARG A 108 14.66 5.46 -4.29
C ARG A 108 13.61 5.51 -5.40
N ASP A 109 12.74 4.49 -5.49
CA ASP A 109 11.62 4.50 -6.43
C ASP A 109 10.67 5.66 -6.16
N LEU A 110 10.22 5.82 -4.90
CA LEU A 110 9.34 6.92 -4.49
C LEU A 110 9.99 8.29 -4.77
N ARG A 111 11.27 8.46 -4.45
CA ARG A 111 12.01 9.68 -4.73
C ARG A 111 12.05 9.99 -6.22
N ALA A 112 12.38 9.00 -7.05
CA ALA A 112 12.45 9.20 -8.50
C ALA A 112 11.10 9.64 -9.08
N VAL A 113 10.00 9.00 -8.67
CA VAL A 113 8.65 9.40 -9.09
C VAL A 113 8.32 10.82 -8.62
N ALA A 114 8.66 11.15 -7.36
CA ALA A 114 8.42 12.48 -6.81
C ALA A 114 9.25 13.56 -7.52
N ASP A 115 10.50 13.27 -7.85
CA ASP A 115 11.39 14.22 -8.55
C ASP A 115 10.95 14.45 -10.00
N LEU A 116 10.63 13.37 -10.73
CA LEU A 116 10.16 13.44 -12.11
C LEU A 116 8.80 14.12 -12.26
N SER A 117 7.93 13.99 -11.26
CA SER A 117 6.60 14.61 -11.28
C SER A 117 6.55 16.01 -10.69
N GLY A 118 7.61 16.45 -10.00
CA GLY A 118 7.63 17.68 -9.21
C GLY A 118 6.72 17.60 -7.97
N ALA A 119 6.48 16.39 -7.42
CA ALA A 119 5.62 16.24 -6.25
C ALA A 119 6.26 16.87 -5.01
N THR A 120 5.48 17.75 -4.35
CA THR A 120 5.86 18.41 -3.09
C THR A 120 5.13 17.80 -1.89
N ARG A 121 4.17 16.92 -2.11
CA ARG A 121 3.40 16.23 -1.06
C ARG A 121 3.41 14.73 -1.32
N ALA A 122 3.34 13.93 -0.25
CA ALA A 122 3.37 12.48 -0.36
C ALA A 122 2.36 11.80 0.57
N LEU A 123 1.85 10.66 0.12
CA LEU A 123 1.11 9.72 0.95
C LEU A 123 1.68 8.32 0.75
N GLY A 124 2.02 7.65 1.85
CA GLY A 124 2.49 6.26 1.87
C GLY A 124 1.56 5.35 2.67
N VAL A 125 1.20 4.22 2.09
CA VAL A 125 0.37 3.18 2.71
C VAL A 125 1.25 2.00 3.09
N SER A 126 1.25 1.55 4.35
CA SER A 126 1.94 0.34 4.80
C SER A 126 3.40 0.28 4.31
N LEU A 127 3.74 -0.60 3.37
CA LEU A 127 5.05 -0.67 2.69
C LEU A 127 5.48 0.70 2.15
N GLY A 128 4.57 1.40 1.47
CA GLY A 128 4.81 2.76 0.97
C GLY A 128 5.03 3.77 2.09
N GLY A 129 4.43 3.56 3.26
CA GLY A 129 4.68 4.34 4.47
C GLY A 129 6.12 4.13 4.99
N GLY A 130 6.62 2.90 4.98
CA GLY A 130 8.00 2.59 5.32
C GLY A 130 9.00 3.21 4.32
N ALA A 131 8.71 3.11 3.01
CA ALA A 131 9.53 3.77 1.98
C ALA A 131 9.55 5.30 2.14
N LEU A 132 8.40 5.91 2.51
CA LEU A 132 8.31 7.34 2.79
C LEU A 132 9.09 7.74 4.04
N ALA A 133 9.01 6.94 5.12
CA ALA A 133 9.80 7.16 6.34
C ALA A 133 11.30 7.09 6.04
N ARG A 134 11.75 6.09 5.27
CA ARG A 134 13.13 5.98 4.83
C ARG A 134 13.57 7.17 3.98
N LEU A 135 12.75 7.57 3.02
CA LEU A 135 13.05 8.73 2.19
C LEU A 135 13.20 10.02 3.02
N LEU A 136 12.33 10.23 4.00
CA LEU A 136 12.40 11.42 4.86
C LEU A 136 13.53 11.35 5.89
N ALA A 137 13.93 10.19 6.36
CA ALA A 137 15.11 10.03 7.19
C ALA A 137 16.39 10.42 6.44
N ASP A 138 16.49 10.06 5.15
CA ASP A 138 17.64 10.39 4.30
C ASP A 138 17.55 11.83 3.74
N HIS A 139 16.32 12.36 3.53
CA HIS A 139 16.05 13.66 2.90
C HIS A 139 14.90 14.40 3.61
N PRO A 140 15.13 14.96 4.80
CA PRO A 140 14.08 15.47 5.69
C PRO A 140 13.27 16.65 5.13
N THR A 141 13.79 17.35 4.14
CA THR A 141 13.11 18.51 3.49
C THR A 141 12.44 18.16 2.16
N ARG A 142 12.36 16.85 1.79
CA ARG A 142 11.91 16.46 0.46
C ARG A 142 10.46 16.81 0.16
N PHE A 143 9.61 16.83 1.17
CA PHE A 143 8.18 17.12 1.02
C PHE A 143 7.75 18.28 1.92
N GLU A 144 6.76 19.04 1.45
CA GLU A 144 6.07 20.07 2.22
C GLU A 144 5.03 19.48 3.18
N ARG A 145 4.45 18.31 2.83
CA ARG A 145 3.49 17.57 3.65
C ARG A 145 3.63 16.07 3.40
N ALA A 146 3.45 15.28 4.45
CA ALA A 146 3.49 13.82 4.37
C ALA A 146 2.32 13.18 5.10
N VAL A 147 1.72 12.15 4.49
CA VAL A 147 0.70 11.32 5.13
C VAL A 147 1.18 9.88 5.20
N PHE A 148 1.12 9.29 6.38
CA PHE A 148 1.42 7.89 6.63
C PHE A 148 0.11 7.19 7.02
N PHE A 149 -0.33 6.26 6.20
CA PHE A 149 -1.53 5.48 6.44
C PHE A 149 -1.17 4.04 6.74
N LEU A 150 -1.52 3.57 7.94
CA LEU A 150 -1.21 2.22 8.44
C LEU A 150 0.27 1.86 8.30
N PRO A 151 1.21 2.61 8.92
CA PRO A 151 2.62 2.24 8.90
C PRO A 151 2.80 0.87 9.57
N ALA A 152 3.55 -0.03 8.91
CA ALA A 152 3.69 -1.42 9.34
C ALA A 152 4.93 -1.69 10.18
N VAL A 153 5.97 -0.87 10.03
CA VAL A 153 7.27 -0.99 10.71
C VAL A 153 7.97 0.36 10.69
N LEU A 154 8.80 0.60 11.69
CA LEU A 154 9.65 1.81 11.75
C LEU A 154 11.11 1.40 11.94
N ASP A 155 11.66 1.43 13.13
CA ASP A 155 13.05 1.13 13.51
C ASP A 155 13.17 -0.06 14.48
N GLU A 156 12.05 -0.68 14.84
CA GLU A 156 11.99 -1.92 15.62
C GLU A 156 11.46 -3.07 14.77
N PRO A 157 11.96 -4.30 14.96
CA PRO A 157 11.43 -5.47 14.27
C PRO A 157 9.92 -5.62 14.48
N ARG A 158 9.25 -6.20 13.49
CA ARG A 158 7.83 -6.53 13.60
C ARG A 158 7.59 -7.51 14.74
N PRO A 159 6.40 -7.48 15.40
CA PRO A 159 5.98 -8.57 16.27
C PRO A 159 6.08 -9.92 15.55
N ALA A 160 6.52 -10.96 16.24
CA ALA A 160 6.76 -12.28 15.65
C ALA A 160 5.57 -12.84 14.86
N ALA A 161 4.34 -12.61 15.33
CA ALA A 161 3.14 -13.04 14.60
C ALA A 161 2.94 -12.31 13.27
N ALA A 162 3.26 -11.02 13.19
CA ALA A 162 3.22 -10.24 11.96
C ALA A 162 4.32 -10.66 10.98
N GLU A 163 5.53 -10.89 11.49
CA GLU A 163 6.65 -11.41 10.71
C GLU A 163 6.33 -12.76 10.09
N GLN A 164 5.86 -13.74 10.91
CA GLN A 164 5.47 -15.08 10.44
C GLN A 164 4.36 -15.01 9.38
N ARG A 165 3.35 -14.16 9.59
CA ARG A 165 2.26 -14.00 8.62
C ARG A 165 2.75 -13.44 7.29
N LEU A 166 3.67 -12.47 7.33
CA LEU A 166 4.24 -11.88 6.13
C LEU A 166 5.16 -12.88 5.40
N THR A 167 5.96 -13.65 6.15
CA THR A 167 6.78 -14.73 5.61
C THR A 167 5.92 -15.78 4.91
N ALA A 168 4.86 -16.27 5.57
CA ALA A 168 3.94 -17.25 4.98
C ALA A 168 3.24 -16.70 3.71
N LEU A 169 2.95 -15.40 3.66
CA LEU A 169 2.41 -14.78 2.45
C LEU A 169 3.43 -14.80 1.30
N LEU A 170 4.69 -14.45 1.55
CA LEU A 170 5.73 -14.44 0.52
C LEU A 170 6.07 -15.85 0.03
N GLU A 171 6.12 -16.84 0.92
CA GLU A 171 6.27 -18.26 0.57
C GLU A 171 5.09 -18.73 -0.31
N ALA A 172 3.86 -18.40 0.06
CA ALA A 172 2.69 -18.75 -0.74
C ALA A 172 2.69 -18.08 -2.13
N ILE A 173 3.23 -16.85 -2.25
CA ILE A 173 3.40 -16.17 -3.54
C ILE A 173 4.46 -16.90 -4.39
N GLU A 174 5.58 -17.29 -3.80
CA GLU A 174 6.65 -18.02 -4.48
C GLU A 174 6.16 -19.38 -4.99
N ASP A 175 5.40 -20.10 -4.15
CA ASP A 175 4.83 -21.42 -4.48
C ASP A 175 3.61 -21.32 -5.43
N GLY A 176 3.09 -20.13 -5.68
CA GLY A 176 1.88 -19.93 -6.48
C GLY A 176 0.61 -20.44 -5.79
N ASP A 177 0.59 -20.54 -4.45
CA ASP A 177 -0.57 -20.99 -3.67
C ASP A 177 -1.61 -19.88 -3.49
N ALA A 178 -2.44 -19.73 -4.53
CA ALA A 178 -3.51 -18.74 -4.57
C ALA A 178 -4.51 -18.87 -3.41
N ALA A 179 -4.70 -20.08 -2.86
CA ALA A 179 -5.65 -20.30 -1.78
C ALA A 179 -5.10 -19.70 -0.46
N THR A 180 -3.86 -20.00 -0.12
CA THR A 180 -3.20 -19.43 1.06
C THR A 180 -3.06 -17.91 0.94
N ILE A 181 -2.69 -17.38 -0.23
CA ILE A 181 -2.64 -15.93 -0.47
C ILE A 181 -4.02 -15.31 -0.19
N ALA A 182 -5.10 -15.89 -0.72
CA ALA A 182 -6.45 -15.38 -0.52
C ALA A 182 -6.90 -15.43 0.94
N ASP A 183 -6.56 -16.49 1.68
CA ASP A 183 -6.87 -16.63 3.10
C ASP A 183 -6.18 -15.51 3.92
N VAL A 184 -4.92 -15.24 3.65
CA VAL A 184 -4.17 -14.17 4.31
C VAL A 184 -4.76 -12.79 4.00
N LEU A 185 -5.06 -12.52 2.72
CA LEU A 185 -5.63 -11.24 2.28
C LEU A 185 -7.06 -11.02 2.79
N ALA A 186 -7.85 -12.08 2.94
CA ALA A 186 -9.21 -11.98 3.45
C ALA A 186 -9.25 -11.43 4.89
N LEU A 187 -8.16 -11.57 5.65
CA LEU A 187 -8.05 -11.01 7.00
C LEU A 187 -7.98 -9.47 7.01
N GLU A 188 -7.66 -8.83 5.90
CA GLU A 188 -7.70 -7.36 5.76
C GLU A 188 -9.13 -6.81 5.77
N ALA A 189 -10.10 -7.66 5.44
CA ALA A 189 -11.52 -7.29 5.47
C ALA A 189 -12.18 -7.70 6.79
N PRO A 190 -13.09 -6.86 7.34
CA PRO A 190 -13.91 -7.23 8.49
C PRO A 190 -14.64 -8.55 8.24
N ALA A 191 -14.71 -9.42 9.26
CA ALA A 191 -15.26 -10.78 9.13
C ALA A 191 -16.67 -10.79 8.50
N GLN A 192 -17.53 -9.84 8.86
CA GLN A 192 -18.89 -9.72 8.31
C GLN A 192 -18.94 -9.31 6.85
N LEU A 193 -17.85 -8.77 6.28
CA LEU A 193 -17.79 -8.34 4.88
C LEU A 193 -17.08 -9.36 3.97
N ARG A 194 -16.39 -10.36 4.52
CA ARG A 194 -15.54 -11.30 3.75
C ARG A 194 -16.29 -12.05 2.65
N ASN A 195 -17.59 -12.27 2.83
CA ASN A 195 -18.44 -12.96 1.84
C ASN A 195 -19.18 -11.99 0.89
N THR A 196 -18.76 -10.74 0.80
CA THR A 196 -19.40 -9.76 -0.10
C THR A 196 -18.72 -9.71 -1.47
N PRO A 197 -19.46 -9.35 -2.55
CA PRO A 197 -18.87 -9.19 -3.87
C PRO A 197 -17.72 -8.18 -3.93
N ALA A 198 -17.73 -7.18 -3.05
CA ALA A 198 -16.67 -6.16 -2.98
C ALA A 198 -15.35 -6.76 -2.49
N VAL A 199 -15.39 -7.61 -1.44
CA VAL A 199 -14.19 -8.30 -0.93
C VAL A 199 -13.70 -9.32 -1.95
N TRP A 200 -14.59 -10.04 -2.62
CA TRP A 200 -14.21 -10.96 -3.70
C TRP A 200 -13.48 -10.26 -4.86
N ALA A 201 -13.98 -9.10 -5.28
CA ALA A 201 -13.31 -8.30 -6.32
C ALA A 201 -11.92 -7.83 -5.86
N PHE A 202 -11.80 -7.40 -4.61
CA PHE A 202 -10.53 -7.02 -3.99
C PHE A 202 -9.54 -8.20 -3.96
N LEU A 203 -9.95 -9.36 -3.46
CA LEU A 203 -9.09 -10.55 -3.38
C LEU A 203 -8.58 -10.97 -4.76
N ARG A 204 -9.45 -10.96 -5.77
CA ARG A 204 -9.05 -11.28 -7.14
C ARG A 204 -8.01 -10.31 -7.68
N GLN A 205 -8.24 -9.00 -7.51
CA GLN A 205 -7.31 -7.98 -7.94
C GLN A 205 -5.95 -8.11 -7.24
N ARG A 206 -5.95 -8.38 -5.93
CA ARG A 206 -4.72 -8.56 -5.16
C ARG A 206 -3.97 -9.82 -5.57
N LEU A 207 -4.66 -10.93 -5.79
CA LEU A 207 -4.05 -12.16 -6.30
C LEU A 207 -3.37 -11.92 -7.65
N ASP A 208 -4.07 -11.30 -8.61
CA ASP A 208 -3.50 -11.00 -9.93
C ASP A 208 -2.20 -10.18 -9.81
N GLN A 209 -2.10 -9.31 -8.80
CA GLN A 209 -0.91 -8.47 -8.57
C GLN A 209 0.21 -9.21 -7.85
N LEU A 210 -0.11 -10.02 -6.84
CA LEU A 210 0.87 -10.75 -6.05
C LEU A 210 1.49 -11.92 -6.82
N MET A 211 0.77 -12.48 -7.80
CA MET A 211 1.26 -13.56 -8.65
C MET A 211 2.24 -13.10 -9.75
N HIS A 212 2.70 -11.84 -9.71
CA HIS A 212 3.74 -11.36 -10.62
C HIS A 212 5.09 -11.98 -10.30
N HIS A 213 5.81 -12.41 -11.35
CA HIS A 213 7.12 -13.02 -11.20
C HIS A 213 8.13 -12.06 -10.54
N GLY A 214 8.91 -12.59 -9.61
CA GLY A 214 10.00 -11.89 -8.94
C GLY A 214 9.60 -11.05 -7.74
N LEU A 215 8.30 -10.91 -7.41
CA LEU A 215 7.87 -10.14 -6.24
C LEU A 215 8.30 -10.80 -4.92
N ALA A 216 8.08 -12.10 -4.78
CA ALA A 216 8.44 -12.84 -3.58
C ALA A 216 9.96 -12.85 -3.35
N GLU A 217 10.75 -13.11 -4.40
CA GLU A 217 12.22 -13.04 -4.34
C GLU A 217 12.69 -11.64 -3.93
N GLY A 218 12.16 -10.61 -4.59
CA GLY A 218 12.52 -9.21 -4.33
C GLY A 218 12.23 -8.78 -2.89
N LEU A 219 11.13 -9.21 -2.32
CA LEU A 219 10.68 -8.85 -0.97
C LEU A 219 11.01 -9.88 0.10
N ALA A 220 11.81 -10.91 -0.21
CA ALA A 220 12.11 -12.02 0.72
C ALA A 220 12.73 -11.58 2.06
N SER A 221 13.43 -10.44 2.09
CA SER A 221 13.99 -9.88 3.33
C SER A 221 12.99 -9.03 4.12
N LEU A 222 11.91 -8.56 3.49
CA LEU A 222 10.96 -7.60 4.07
C LEU A 222 10.38 -8.00 5.44
N PRO A 223 10.07 -9.27 5.74
CA PRO A 223 9.56 -9.65 7.05
C PRO A 223 10.45 -9.24 8.21
N ALA A 224 11.78 -9.40 8.06
CA ALA A 224 12.77 -9.09 9.06
C ALA A 224 13.32 -7.65 9.00
N GLU A 225 12.98 -6.89 7.94
CA GLU A 225 13.49 -5.53 7.76
C GLU A 225 12.74 -4.48 8.58
N VAL A 226 13.48 -3.45 8.98
CA VAL A 226 12.96 -2.19 9.52
C VAL A 226 13.01 -1.10 8.42
N ALA A 227 12.11 -0.13 8.50
CA ALA A 227 12.06 0.93 7.50
C ALA A 227 13.25 1.90 7.59
N ILE A 228 13.67 2.21 8.81
CA ILE A 228 14.79 3.09 9.14
C ILE A 228 15.61 2.47 10.28
N GLU A 229 16.86 2.86 10.42
CA GLU A 229 17.74 2.34 11.45
C GLU A 229 17.48 2.97 12.82
N ASP A 230 17.14 4.27 12.84
CA ASP A 230 16.89 5.05 14.05
C ASP A 230 15.81 6.11 13.77
N ARG A 231 14.73 6.05 14.55
CA ARG A 231 13.62 7.03 14.46
C ARG A 231 14.04 8.47 14.77
N GLN A 232 15.16 8.67 15.47
CA GLN A 232 15.67 10.00 15.74
C GLN A 232 16.07 10.76 14.47
N SER A 233 16.38 10.05 13.38
CA SER A 233 16.64 10.66 12.07
C SER A 233 15.45 11.48 11.55
N LEU A 234 14.22 11.15 11.97
CA LEU A 234 13.01 11.88 11.61
C LEU A 234 12.83 13.21 12.35
N ALA A 235 13.61 13.50 13.40
CA ALA A 235 13.53 14.77 14.13
C ALA A 235 13.90 15.98 13.27
N ALA A 236 14.63 15.77 12.16
CA ALA A 236 14.96 16.81 11.19
C ALA A 236 13.82 17.13 10.21
N VAL A 237 12.75 16.34 10.19
CA VAL A 237 11.59 16.53 9.29
C VAL A 237 10.67 17.60 9.90
N THR A 238 10.79 18.83 9.40
CA THR A 238 9.97 19.96 9.88
C THR A 238 8.64 20.11 9.16
N ALA A 239 8.44 19.38 8.07
CA ALA A 239 7.19 19.39 7.32
C ALA A 239 6.05 18.83 8.18
N PRO A 240 4.83 19.40 8.12
CA PRO A 240 3.67 18.81 8.74
C PRO A 240 3.43 17.38 8.25
N ALA A 241 3.12 16.48 9.18
CA ALA A 241 2.79 15.09 8.89
C ALA A 241 1.44 14.68 9.48
N LEU A 242 0.72 13.80 8.80
CA LEU A 242 -0.45 13.13 9.34
C LEU A 242 -0.17 11.63 9.40
N VAL A 243 -0.22 11.07 10.60
CA VAL A 243 -0.05 9.64 10.81
C VAL A 243 -1.41 9.03 11.17
N ILE A 244 -1.84 8.04 10.42
CA ILE A 244 -3.12 7.35 10.61
C ILE A 244 -2.84 5.88 10.89
N GLY A 245 -3.22 5.44 12.09
CA GLY A 245 -3.10 4.05 12.56
C GLY A 245 -4.46 3.42 12.83
N CYS A 246 -4.43 2.16 13.25
CA CYS A 246 -5.63 1.42 13.62
C CYS A 246 -5.35 0.44 14.76
N ARG A 247 -6.23 0.38 15.77
CA ARG A 247 -6.16 -0.61 16.84
C ARG A 247 -6.62 -1.98 16.34
N GLY A 248 -5.98 -3.04 16.84
CA GLY A 248 -6.34 -4.42 16.53
C GLY A 248 -6.01 -4.85 15.10
N ASP A 249 -5.13 -4.12 14.43
CA ASP A 249 -4.51 -4.53 13.16
C ASP A 249 -3.13 -5.12 13.45
N ASP A 250 -2.99 -6.43 13.30
CA ASP A 250 -1.77 -7.16 13.66
C ASP A 250 -0.61 -6.88 12.68
N LEU A 251 -0.91 -6.56 11.42
CA LEU A 251 0.10 -6.21 10.43
C LEU A 251 0.55 -4.76 10.51
N HIS A 252 -0.31 -3.88 11.08
CA HIS A 252 -0.07 -2.45 11.22
C HIS A 252 -0.33 -2.03 12.67
N PRO A 253 0.51 -2.45 13.63
CA PRO A 253 0.30 -2.15 15.04
C PRO A 253 0.15 -0.65 15.28
N ALA A 254 -0.87 -0.25 16.05
CA ALA A 254 -1.09 1.17 16.36
C ALA A 254 0.13 1.82 17.03
N THR A 255 0.92 1.03 17.76
CA THR A 255 2.17 1.48 18.39
C THR A 255 3.20 1.99 17.37
N VAL A 256 3.25 1.42 16.16
CA VAL A 256 4.14 1.92 15.10
C VAL A 256 3.70 3.30 14.64
N ALA A 257 2.40 3.54 14.49
CA ALA A 257 1.86 4.86 14.17
C ALA A 257 2.12 5.87 15.30
N GLU A 258 1.98 5.47 16.55
CA GLU A 258 2.27 6.29 17.73
C GLU A 258 3.77 6.66 17.81
N GLN A 259 4.66 5.69 17.58
CA GLN A 259 6.10 5.89 17.56
C GLN A 259 6.53 6.81 16.41
N LEU A 260 5.98 6.61 15.21
CA LEU A 260 6.26 7.47 14.05
C LEU A 260 5.79 8.91 14.30
N ALA A 261 4.59 9.08 14.84
CA ALA A 261 4.08 10.42 15.17
C ALA A 261 4.91 11.11 16.25
N ALA A 262 5.40 10.37 17.25
CA ALA A 262 6.26 10.90 18.29
C ALA A 262 7.66 11.30 17.78
N ALA A 263 8.16 10.63 16.73
CA ALA A 263 9.47 10.92 16.12
C ALA A 263 9.44 12.16 15.19
N LEU A 264 8.27 12.54 14.68
CA LEU A 264 8.07 13.66 13.76
C LEU A 264 7.68 14.92 14.53
N PRO A 265 8.44 16.03 14.48
CA PRO A 265 8.18 17.23 15.29
C PRO A 265 6.80 17.87 15.07
N ASN A 266 6.27 17.78 13.85
CA ASN A 266 5.01 18.43 13.44
C ASN A 266 3.98 17.40 12.96
N ALA A 267 3.83 16.29 13.69
CA ALA A 267 2.86 15.25 13.33
C ALA A 267 1.53 15.40 14.08
N ALA A 268 0.45 15.23 13.32
CA ALA A 268 -0.87 14.91 13.86
C ALA A 268 -1.09 13.39 13.80
N LEU A 269 -1.60 12.81 14.89
CA LEU A 269 -1.89 11.38 14.98
C LEU A 269 -3.41 11.15 15.01
N HIS A 270 -3.87 10.19 14.20
CA HIS A 270 -5.24 9.67 14.30
C HIS A 270 -5.23 8.15 14.35
N ILE A 271 -5.85 7.56 15.36
CA ILE A 271 -5.97 6.10 15.53
C ILE A 271 -7.45 5.71 15.45
N TYR A 272 -7.77 4.86 14.47
CA TYR A 272 -9.08 4.21 14.39
C TYR A 272 -9.20 3.09 15.43
N ASP A 273 -10.38 2.89 15.97
CA ASP A 273 -10.61 1.92 17.05
C ASP A 273 -10.69 0.46 16.57
N ARG A 274 -10.93 0.23 15.27
CA ARG A 274 -11.18 -1.13 14.72
C ARG A 274 -10.56 -1.30 13.34
N PRO A 275 -10.02 -2.50 13.03
CA PRO A 275 -9.45 -2.81 11.73
C PRO A 275 -10.50 -2.77 10.60
N GLY A 276 -10.01 -2.74 9.36
CA GLY A 276 -10.84 -2.65 8.18
C GLY A 276 -11.26 -1.22 7.81
N VAL A 277 -10.43 -0.25 8.13
CA VAL A 277 -10.66 1.19 7.90
C VAL A 277 -11.03 1.48 6.44
N VAL A 278 -10.33 0.88 5.47
CA VAL A 278 -10.60 1.04 4.03
C VAL A 278 -11.96 0.49 3.60
N TRP A 279 -12.60 -0.31 4.45
CA TRP A 279 -13.92 -0.90 4.19
C TRP A 279 -15.05 -0.11 4.86
N THR A 280 -14.81 0.33 6.10
CA THR A 280 -15.86 0.86 6.99
C THR A 280 -15.80 2.37 7.18
N GLN A 281 -14.63 3.01 6.97
CA GLN A 281 -14.39 4.43 7.28
C GLN A 281 -13.95 5.26 6.05
N ARG A 282 -14.35 4.84 4.84
CA ARG A 282 -13.86 5.45 3.58
C ARG A 282 -14.10 6.96 3.48
N ALA A 283 -15.26 7.42 3.94
CA ALA A 283 -15.60 8.84 3.86
C ALA A 283 -14.74 9.67 4.81
N ASP A 284 -14.63 9.27 6.08
CA ASP A 284 -13.82 9.94 7.08
C ASP A 284 -12.32 9.90 6.71
N LEU A 285 -11.82 8.73 6.28
CA LEU A 285 -10.43 8.60 5.84
C LEU A 285 -10.12 9.56 4.68
N ARG A 286 -11.00 9.64 3.68
CA ARG A 286 -10.85 10.56 2.55
C ARG A 286 -10.87 12.02 2.98
N GLU A 287 -11.77 12.38 3.88
CA GLU A 287 -11.89 13.74 4.42
C GLU A 287 -10.64 14.14 5.20
N ARG A 288 -10.13 13.28 6.07
CA ARG A 288 -8.89 13.53 6.83
C ARG A 288 -7.68 13.72 5.91
N ILE A 289 -7.49 12.82 4.96
CA ILE A 289 -6.38 12.90 4.02
C ILE A 289 -6.47 14.16 3.18
N SER A 290 -7.64 14.43 2.58
CA SER A 290 -7.80 15.62 1.74
C SER A 290 -7.77 16.91 2.55
N GLY A 291 -8.39 16.94 3.73
CA GLY A 291 -8.33 18.08 4.64
C GLY A 291 -6.90 18.43 5.04
N PHE A 292 -6.05 17.43 5.27
CA PHE A 292 -4.64 17.65 5.59
C PHE A 292 -3.81 18.04 4.36
N LEU A 293 -3.99 17.37 3.23
CA LEU A 293 -3.17 17.60 2.04
C LEU A 293 -3.58 18.85 1.24
N ASN A 294 -4.77 19.41 1.44
CA ASN A 294 -5.24 20.58 0.68
C ASN A 294 -4.83 21.93 1.32
N HIS A 295 -4.35 21.93 2.54
CA HIS A 295 -3.87 23.12 3.24
C HIS A 295 -2.34 23.26 3.11
#